data_3d193bc1ff42f4dfb2f890a9215dc32d
#
_entry.id   3d193bc1ff42f4dfb2f890a9215dc32d
#
_cell.length_a   1.000
_cell.length_b   1.000
_cell.length_c   1.000
_cell.angle_alpha   90.00
_cell.angle_beta   90.00
_cell.angle_gamma   90.00
#
_symmetry.space_group_name_H-M   'P 1'
#
loop_
_entity.id
_entity.type
_entity.pdbx_description
1 polymer ?
#
loop_
_entity_poly.entity_id
_entity_poly.type
_entity_poly.pdbx_seq_one_letter_code
_entity_poly.pdbx_strand_id
1 'polypeptide(L)'
;MSGHNIITIGVSADGLEALKTIVGNLPSELPAAVFVVPHAGAGGSSAFADTLSRVGPLRAVYPEDRDPIQSGRIYVAPPDRHMSIEDGCVRVTHGPKENRRRPSVDVLFRSAAHAHGGKVVGVVLSGNLNDGTAGLLAIKKCGGVAVVQDPSEASCQAMPMNTVECARVDYCLPLSGIAPLLSTLASDAADEDCPAPSEMETEIEIATGETNAPVPVEKLGRPSEFTCPECHGVLWELNDKDLLRFRCRAGHAYLAEGLYEEQSETLASRSQESARSTPRCGSD
;
A
#
# COMPACT_ATOMS: atom_id res chain seq x y z
N MET A 1 -15.72 24.66 1.15
CA MET A 1 -14.86 23.66 1.83
C MET A 1 -15.02 22.37 1.04
N SER A 2 -13.94 21.82 0.51
CA SER A 2 -13.97 20.57 -0.26
C SER A 2 -13.94 19.39 0.72
N GLY A 3 -14.73 18.36 0.45
CA GLY A 3 -14.74 17.12 1.22
C GLY A 3 -13.46 16.29 1.04
N HIS A 4 -13.46 15.07 1.56
CA HIS A 4 -12.37 14.10 1.33
C HIS A 4 -12.42 13.65 -0.13
N ASN A 5 -11.59 14.24 -0.98
CA ASN A 5 -11.66 14.07 -2.43
C ASN A 5 -10.67 13.03 -2.98
N ILE A 6 -9.86 12.42 -2.13
CA ILE A 6 -8.92 11.34 -2.46
C ILE A 6 -9.22 10.12 -1.59
N ILE A 7 -9.68 9.05 -2.23
CA ILE A 7 -9.95 7.76 -1.59
C ILE A 7 -8.91 6.76 -2.09
N THR A 8 -8.13 6.17 -1.18
CA THR A 8 -7.09 5.18 -1.50
C THR A 8 -7.46 3.84 -0.88
N ILE A 9 -7.39 2.75 -1.66
CA ILE A 9 -7.82 1.41 -1.25
C ILE A 9 -6.70 0.40 -1.49
N GLY A 10 -6.27 -0.27 -0.42
CA GLY A 10 -5.36 -1.41 -0.46
C GLY A 10 -6.12 -2.72 -0.35
N VAL A 11 -5.85 -3.67 -1.25
CA VAL A 11 -6.53 -4.96 -1.29
C VAL A 11 -5.62 -6.07 -1.81
N SER A 12 -5.66 -7.25 -1.20
CA SER A 12 -5.01 -8.45 -1.75
C SER A 12 -5.87 -9.15 -2.80
N ALA A 13 -5.29 -10.13 -3.51
CA ALA A 13 -5.99 -10.94 -4.49
C ALA A 13 -7.26 -11.60 -3.94
N ASP A 14 -7.21 -12.04 -2.68
CA ASP A 14 -8.35 -12.68 -1.98
C ASP A 14 -9.46 -11.68 -1.62
N GLY A 15 -9.19 -10.38 -1.67
CA GLY A 15 -10.14 -9.31 -1.37
C GLY A 15 -10.87 -8.74 -2.60
N LEU A 16 -10.73 -9.34 -3.77
CA LEU A 16 -11.36 -8.82 -5.00
C LEU A 16 -12.88 -8.70 -4.89
N GLU A 17 -13.55 -9.66 -4.27
CA GLU A 17 -15.01 -9.62 -4.10
C GLU A 17 -15.43 -8.51 -3.11
N ALA A 18 -14.62 -8.24 -2.08
CA ALA A 18 -14.84 -7.12 -1.19
C ALA A 18 -14.73 -5.78 -1.94
N LEU A 19 -13.70 -5.62 -2.77
CA LEU A 19 -13.54 -4.43 -3.60
C LEU A 19 -14.70 -4.24 -4.59
N LYS A 20 -15.15 -5.31 -5.25
CA LYS A 20 -16.32 -5.27 -6.16
C LYS A 20 -17.58 -4.80 -5.42
N THR A 21 -17.79 -5.31 -4.22
CA THR A 21 -18.93 -4.91 -3.38
C THR A 21 -18.88 -3.42 -3.08
N ILE A 22 -17.71 -2.87 -2.70
CA ILE A 22 -17.56 -1.44 -2.45
C ILE A 22 -17.82 -0.64 -3.72
N VAL A 23 -17.13 -0.95 -4.81
CA VAL A 23 -17.22 -0.23 -6.10
C VAL A 23 -18.64 -0.24 -6.64
N GLY A 24 -19.35 -1.37 -6.52
CA GLY A 24 -20.75 -1.51 -6.98
C GLY A 24 -21.76 -0.66 -6.21
N ASN A 25 -21.39 -0.23 -4.98
CA ASN A 25 -22.23 0.59 -4.10
C ASN A 25 -21.79 2.07 -4.00
N LEU A 26 -20.75 2.48 -4.74
CA LEU A 26 -20.40 3.90 -4.82
C LEU A 26 -21.39 4.67 -5.71
N PRO A 27 -21.71 5.94 -5.41
CA PRO A 27 -22.58 6.74 -6.26
C PRO A 27 -21.91 7.13 -7.59
N SER A 28 -22.70 7.30 -8.64
CA SER A 28 -22.21 7.73 -9.97
C SER A 28 -21.57 9.12 -9.98
N GLU A 29 -22.00 9.99 -9.07
CA GLU A 29 -21.50 11.35 -8.93
C GLU A 29 -20.63 11.54 -7.68
N LEU A 30 -19.79 10.53 -7.39
CA LEU A 30 -18.86 10.63 -6.27
C LEU A 30 -17.90 11.81 -6.47
N PRO A 31 -17.88 12.81 -5.55
CA PRO A 31 -17.01 13.99 -5.70
C PRO A 31 -15.56 13.71 -5.27
N ALA A 32 -15.07 12.48 -5.46
CA ALA A 32 -13.74 12.01 -5.11
C ALA A 32 -13.14 11.18 -6.23
N ALA A 33 -11.81 11.15 -6.31
CA ALA A 33 -11.05 10.18 -7.09
C ALA A 33 -10.73 8.96 -6.23
N VAL A 34 -10.85 7.75 -6.80
CA VAL A 34 -10.58 6.49 -6.10
C VAL A 34 -9.33 5.84 -6.67
N PHE A 35 -8.39 5.48 -5.80
CA PHE A 35 -7.13 4.84 -6.18
C PHE A 35 -7.08 3.44 -5.55
N VAL A 36 -6.80 2.43 -6.35
CA VAL A 36 -6.80 1.03 -5.91
C VAL A 36 -5.45 0.39 -6.17
N VAL A 37 -4.86 -0.18 -5.13
CA VAL A 37 -3.68 -1.04 -5.23
C VAL A 37 -4.11 -2.48 -4.96
N PRO A 38 -4.25 -3.30 -6.02
CA PRO A 38 -4.49 -4.72 -5.86
C PRO A 38 -3.16 -5.48 -5.76
N HIS A 39 -3.00 -6.35 -4.77
CA HIS A 39 -1.90 -7.32 -4.73
C HIS A 39 -2.27 -8.54 -5.61
N ALA A 40 -2.52 -8.31 -6.89
CA ALA A 40 -2.67 -9.41 -7.84
C ALA A 40 -1.28 -10.01 -8.13
N GLY A 41 -1.19 -11.35 -8.22
CA GLY A 41 0.05 -12.00 -8.66
C GLY A 41 0.49 -11.51 -10.04
N ALA A 42 1.71 -11.80 -10.46
CA ALA A 42 2.35 -11.35 -11.71
C ALA A 42 1.56 -11.63 -13.02
N GLY A 43 0.41 -12.31 -12.93
CA GLY A 43 -0.55 -12.54 -14.02
C GLY A 43 -1.75 -11.60 -14.01
N GLY A 44 -1.70 -10.45 -13.31
CA GLY A 44 -2.78 -9.47 -13.24
C GLY A 44 -3.20 -9.03 -14.65
N SER A 45 -4.39 -9.47 -15.07
CA SER A 45 -4.88 -9.20 -16.41
C SER A 45 -5.30 -7.74 -16.55
N SER A 46 -5.13 -7.16 -17.75
CA SER A 46 -5.72 -5.88 -18.15
C SER A 46 -7.25 -5.81 -17.89
N ALA A 47 -7.87 -6.95 -17.68
CA ALA A 47 -9.31 -7.11 -17.39
C ALA A 47 -9.73 -6.64 -15.97
N PHE A 48 -8.79 -6.33 -15.06
CA PHE A 48 -9.17 -5.95 -13.69
C PHE A 48 -9.92 -4.61 -13.67
N ALA A 49 -9.38 -3.57 -14.32
CA ALA A 49 -10.05 -2.27 -14.44
C ALA A 49 -11.41 -2.40 -15.19
N ASP A 50 -11.45 -3.20 -16.27
CA ASP A 50 -12.70 -3.47 -16.98
C ASP A 50 -13.74 -4.17 -16.10
N THR A 51 -13.27 -5.06 -15.21
CA THR A 51 -14.16 -5.75 -14.26
C THR A 51 -14.79 -4.76 -13.28
N LEU A 52 -13.99 -3.85 -12.71
CA LEU A 52 -14.50 -2.80 -11.81
C LEU A 52 -15.47 -1.86 -12.53
N SER A 53 -15.17 -1.46 -13.78
CA SER A 53 -16.04 -0.62 -14.58
C SER A 53 -17.39 -1.27 -14.94
N ARG A 54 -17.47 -2.62 -14.93
CA ARG A 54 -18.74 -3.36 -15.17
C ARG A 54 -19.57 -3.53 -13.92
N VAL A 55 -18.93 -3.56 -12.76
CA VAL A 55 -19.59 -3.83 -11.48
C VAL A 55 -20.20 -2.56 -10.90
N GLY A 56 -19.56 -1.40 -11.07
CA GLY A 56 -19.99 -0.14 -10.49
C GLY A 56 -20.23 0.96 -11.52
N PRO A 57 -20.78 2.10 -11.08
CA PRO A 57 -21.10 3.21 -11.97
C PRO A 57 -19.86 4.04 -12.37
N LEU A 58 -18.75 3.91 -11.65
CA LEU A 58 -17.54 4.69 -11.89
C LEU A 58 -16.63 3.98 -12.91
N ARG A 59 -16.06 4.74 -13.82
CA ARG A 59 -15.09 4.21 -14.79
C ARG A 59 -13.76 3.92 -14.11
N ALA A 60 -13.26 2.69 -14.20
CA ALA A 60 -11.94 2.29 -13.75
C ALA A 60 -10.95 2.24 -14.93
N VAL A 61 -9.72 2.70 -14.70
CA VAL A 61 -8.64 2.76 -15.70
C VAL A 61 -7.30 2.37 -15.07
N TYR A 62 -6.38 1.87 -15.88
CA TYR A 62 -4.96 1.89 -15.58
C TYR A 62 -4.41 3.24 -16.03
N PRO A 63 -3.88 4.07 -15.11
CA PRO A 63 -3.34 5.37 -15.48
C PRO A 63 -2.00 5.23 -16.22
N GLU A 64 -1.71 6.18 -17.08
CA GLU A 64 -0.36 6.47 -17.56
C GLU A 64 0.35 7.42 -16.58
N ASP A 65 1.70 7.45 -16.65
CA ASP A 65 2.46 8.38 -15.82
C ASP A 65 2.10 9.84 -16.16
N ARG A 66 1.84 10.64 -15.13
CA ARG A 66 1.38 12.05 -15.19
C ARG A 66 -0.04 12.27 -15.68
N ASP A 67 -0.88 11.24 -15.68
CA ASP A 67 -2.31 11.43 -15.93
C ASP A 67 -2.94 12.37 -14.88
N PRO A 68 -3.74 13.36 -15.28
CA PRO A 68 -4.42 14.26 -14.35
C PRO A 68 -5.49 13.52 -13.55
N ILE A 69 -5.57 13.82 -12.26
CA ILE A 69 -6.56 13.25 -11.36
C ILE A 69 -7.94 13.86 -11.64
N GLN A 70 -8.94 13.00 -11.80
CA GLN A 70 -10.33 13.39 -12.06
C GLN A 70 -11.27 12.74 -11.04
N SER A 71 -12.15 13.55 -10.43
CA SER A 71 -13.22 13.04 -9.56
C SER A 71 -14.16 12.10 -10.33
N GLY A 72 -14.79 11.16 -9.65
CA GLY A 72 -15.68 10.18 -10.26
C GLY A 72 -14.95 9.10 -11.09
N ARG A 73 -13.66 8.93 -10.92
CA ARG A 73 -12.85 7.94 -11.62
C ARG A 73 -12.11 7.02 -10.65
N ILE A 74 -11.96 5.76 -11.05
CA ILE A 74 -11.15 4.76 -10.32
C ILE A 74 -9.84 4.56 -11.08
N TYR A 75 -8.72 4.79 -10.41
CA TYR A 75 -7.37 4.53 -10.90
C TYR A 75 -6.86 3.23 -10.27
N VAL A 76 -6.46 2.28 -11.10
CA VAL A 76 -5.94 0.98 -10.66
C VAL A 76 -4.43 0.96 -10.88
N ALA A 77 -3.67 0.60 -9.86
CA ALA A 77 -2.22 0.47 -10.00
C ALA A 77 -1.87 -0.60 -11.04
N PRO A 78 -1.06 -0.28 -12.07
CA PRO A 78 -0.64 -1.26 -13.06
C PRO A 78 0.24 -2.36 -12.43
N PRO A 79 0.19 -3.59 -12.96
CA PRO A 79 1.07 -4.66 -12.50
C PRO A 79 2.55 -4.28 -12.59
N ASP A 80 3.31 -4.66 -11.55
CA ASP A 80 4.76 -4.41 -11.46
C ASP A 80 5.15 -2.92 -11.57
N ARG A 81 4.26 -2.02 -11.19
CA ARG A 81 4.49 -0.58 -11.10
C ARG A 81 3.91 -0.03 -9.80
N HIS A 82 4.64 0.89 -9.16
CA HIS A 82 4.04 1.70 -8.11
C HIS A 82 3.14 2.76 -8.72
N MET A 83 2.04 3.03 -8.04
CA MET A 83 1.17 4.17 -8.30
C MET A 83 1.26 5.11 -7.11
N SER A 84 1.56 6.38 -7.35
CA SER A 84 1.62 7.44 -6.35
C SER A 84 0.91 8.70 -6.84
N ILE A 85 0.75 9.68 -5.96
CA ILE A 85 0.08 10.95 -6.25
C ILE A 85 1.08 12.08 -6.05
N GLU A 86 1.20 12.96 -7.04
CA GLU A 86 2.09 14.11 -7.03
C GLU A 86 1.48 15.25 -7.84
N ASP A 87 1.41 16.46 -7.28
CA ASP A 87 0.99 17.69 -7.97
C ASP A 87 -0.33 17.58 -8.77
N GLY A 88 -1.32 16.88 -8.21
CA GLY A 88 -2.61 16.66 -8.87
C GLY A 88 -2.61 15.68 -10.04
N CYS A 89 -1.51 14.92 -10.20
CA CYS A 89 -1.34 13.89 -11.21
C CYS A 89 -1.07 12.53 -10.57
N VAL A 90 -1.38 11.47 -11.32
CA VAL A 90 -0.98 10.11 -10.99
C VAL A 90 0.44 9.87 -11.49
N ARG A 91 1.31 9.28 -10.65
CA ARG A 91 2.63 8.83 -11.05
C ARG A 91 2.63 7.30 -11.14
N VAL A 92 3.24 6.79 -12.19
CA VAL A 92 3.41 5.34 -12.42
C VAL A 92 4.89 5.04 -12.62
N THR A 93 5.52 4.45 -11.60
CA THR A 93 6.97 4.29 -11.56
C THR A 93 7.40 2.83 -11.34
N HIS A 94 8.69 2.54 -11.58
CA HIS A 94 9.28 1.22 -11.34
C HIS A 94 10.33 1.28 -10.22
N GLY A 95 9.98 1.93 -9.11
CA GLY A 95 10.83 2.01 -7.93
C GLY A 95 11.06 0.67 -7.23
N PRO A 96 11.88 0.65 -6.18
CA PRO A 96 12.16 -0.55 -5.39
C PRO A 96 10.90 -1.07 -4.70
N LYS A 97 10.81 -2.40 -4.52
CA LYS A 97 9.67 -3.01 -3.83
C LYS A 97 9.59 -2.55 -2.38
N GLU A 98 8.38 -2.34 -1.89
CA GLU A 98 8.08 -2.17 -0.48
C GLU A 98 7.19 -3.31 0.00
N ASN A 99 7.47 -3.88 1.17
CA ASN A 99 6.79 -5.05 1.73
C ASN A 99 6.67 -6.21 0.72
N ARG A 100 7.74 -6.48 -0.04
CA ARG A 100 7.81 -7.52 -1.09
C ARG A 100 6.90 -7.25 -2.30
N ARG A 101 6.22 -6.10 -2.36
CA ARG A 101 5.19 -5.79 -3.36
C ARG A 101 5.57 -4.65 -4.28
N ARG A 102 5.12 -4.76 -5.52
CA ARG A 102 5.03 -3.71 -6.50
C ARG A 102 3.88 -4.05 -7.46
N PRO A 103 2.77 -3.29 -7.37
CA PRO A 103 2.54 -2.09 -6.53
C PRO A 103 2.52 -2.38 -5.02
N SER A 104 2.83 -1.36 -4.21
CA SER A 104 2.66 -1.36 -2.76
C SER A 104 1.59 -0.36 -2.34
N VAL A 105 0.76 -0.73 -1.37
CA VAL A 105 -0.28 0.12 -0.78
C VAL A 105 0.35 1.28 -0.01
N ASP A 106 1.43 1.00 0.74
CA ASP A 106 2.14 2.02 1.53
C ASP A 106 2.67 3.16 0.67
N VAL A 107 3.15 2.88 -0.55
CA VAL A 107 3.63 3.91 -1.50
C VAL A 107 2.48 4.83 -1.91
N LEU A 108 1.32 4.27 -2.28
CA LEU A 108 0.15 5.07 -2.64
C LEU A 108 -0.34 5.92 -1.46
N PHE A 109 -0.53 5.29 -0.29
CA PHE A 109 -1.09 5.97 0.88
C PHE A 109 -0.20 7.11 1.35
N ARG A 110 1.11 6.87 1.43
CA ARG A 110 2.10 7.87 1.83
C ARG A 110 2.13 9.07 0.87
N SER A 111 2.16 8.81 -0.43
CA SER A 111 2.15 9.89 -1.43
C SER A 111 0.84 10.69 -1.44
N ALA A 112 -0.31 10.01 -1.28
CA ALA A 112 -1.61 10.66 -1.14
C ALA A 112 -1.67 11.56 0.10
N ALA A 113 -1.20 11.05 1.25
CA ALA A 113 -1.14 11.80 2.50
C ALA A 113 -0.26 13.05 2.38
N HIS A 114 0.90 12.93 1.73
CA HIS A 114 1.81 14.05 1.49
C HIS A 114 1.18 15.12 0.59
N ALA A 115 0.54 14.70 -0.51
CA ALA A 115 0.01 15.62 -1.52
C ALA A 115 -1.32 16.28 -1.12
N HIS A 116 -2.14 15.60 -0.30
CA HIS A 116 -3.53 16.05 -0.03
C HIS A 116 -3.88 16.15 1.46
N GLY A 117 -2.98 15.80 2.37
CA GLY A 117 -3.18 15.97 3.83
C GLY A 117 -4.48 15.36 4.34
N GLY A 118 -5.25 16.14 5.08
CA GLY A 118 -6.52 15.73 5.69
C GLY A 118 -7.62 15.33 4.70
N LYS A 119 -7.46 15.61 3.40
CA LYS A 119 -8.45 15.26 2.35
C LYS A 119 -8.41 13.79 1.92
N VAL A 120 -7.52 13.00 2.50
CA VAL A 120 -7.31 11.59 2.12
C VAL A 120 -8.10 10.65 3.02
N VAL A 121 -8.79 9.69 2.40
CA VAL A 121 -9.34 8.52 3.07
C VAL A 121 -8.54 7.30 2.64
N GLY A 122 -7.90 6.62 3.60
CA GLY A 122 -7.23 5.34 3.37
C GLY A 122 -8.12 4.17 3.78
N VAL A 123 -8.25 3.17 2.92
CA VAL A 123 -9.06 1.98 3.15
C VAL A 123 -8.19 0.74 3.02
N VAL A 124 -8.14 -0.08 4.07
CA VAL A 124 -7.48 -1.39 4.05
C VAL A 124 -8.55 -2.49 4.08
N LEU A 125 -8.52 -3.33 3.05
CA LEU A 125 -9.44 -4.48 2.92
C LEU A 125 -8.72 -5.79 3.21
N SER A 126 -9.43 -6.90 3.02
CA SER A 126 -8.91 -8.26 3.11
C SER A 126 -7.57 -8.43 2.40
N GLY A 127 -6.62 -9.06 3.07
CA GLY A 127 -5.29 -9.31 2.52
C GLY A 127 -4.32 -10.01 3.46
N ASN A 128 -3.22 -10.45 2.88
CA ASN A 128 -2.09 -11.06 3.58
C ASN A 128 -1.01 -10.03 3.93
N LEU A 129 -0.26 -10.28 4.98
CA LEU A 129 0.82 -9.45 5.47
C LEU A 129 0.34 -8.11 6.05
N ASN A 130 1.15 -7.06 5.88
CA ASN A 130 0.98 -5.78 6.58
C ASN A 130 1.17 -4.56 5.67
N ASP A 131 1.15 -4.75 4.33
CA ASP A 131 1.23 -3.61 3.39
C ASP A 131 -0.03 -2.75 3.49
N GLY A 132 0.15 -1.46 3.59
CA GLY A 132 -0.88 -0.46 3.86
C GLY A 132 -0.90 0.04 5.31
N THR A 133 -0.28 -0.67 6.27
CA THR A 133 -0.25 -0.27 7.68
C THR A 133 0.57 1.01 7.89
N ALA A 134 1.79 1.07 7.34
CA ALA A 134 2.64 2.26 7.46
C ALA A 134 2.05 3.44 6.67
N GLY A 135 1.46 3.17 5.51
CA GLY A 135 0.78 4.18 4.70
C GLY A 135 -0.47 4.73 5.38
N LEU A 136 -1.25 3.89 6.06
CA LEU A 136 -2.44 4.35 6.80
C LEU A 136 -2.05 5.23 8.00
N LEU A 137 -0.95 4.88 8.70
CA LEU A 137 -0.37 5.76 9.71
C LEU A 137 0.09 7.10 9.14
N ALA A 138 0.67 7.10 7.93
CA ALA A 138 1.03 8.34 7.24
C ALA A 138 -0.20 9.20 6.96
N ILE A 139 -1.30 8.61 6.48
CA ILE A 139 -2.59 9.29 6.30
C ILE A 139 -3.06 9.90 7.63
N LYS A 140 -3.02 9.14 8.72
CA LYS A 140 -3.41 9.65 10.04
C LYS A 140 -2.51 10.79 10.55
N LYS A 141 -1.20 10.70 10.34
CA LYS A 141 -0.25 11.76 10.70
C LYS A 141 -0.50 13.06 9.93
N CYS A 142 -1.08 12.97 8.74
CA CYS A 142 -1.47 14.12 7.90
C CYS A 142 -2.95 14.56 8.07
N GLY A 143 -3.64 14.08 9.10
CA GLY A 143 -5.02 14.50 9.41
C GLY A 143 -6.12 13.79 8.62
N GLY A 144 -5.77 12.81 7.77
CA GLY A 144 -6.72 12.03 6.99
C GLY A 144 -7.48 10.97 7.80
N VAL A 145 -8.37 10.26 7.14
CA VAL A 145 -9.27 9.26 7.72
C VAL A 145 -8.79 7.84 7.40
N ALA A 146 -8.73 6.99 8.43
CA ALA A 146 -8.34 5.59 8.34
C ALA A 146 -9.56 4.67 8.48
N VAL A 147 -9.81 3.85 7.45
CA VAL A 147 -10.91 2.89 7.40
C VAL A 147 -10.34 1.49 7.21
N VAL A 148 -10.81 0.53 7.98
CA VAL A 148 -10.40 -0.87 7.87
C VAL A 148 -11.64 -1.75 7.78
N GLN A 149 -11.62 -2.73 6.89
CA GLN A 149 -12.64 -3.78 6.87
C GLN A 149 -12.57 -4.58 8.18
N ASP A 150 -13.71 -4.88 8.77
CA ASP A 150 -13.81 -5.75 9.96
C ASP A 150 -13.07 -7.07 9.68
N PRO A 151 -12.01 -7.39 10.45
CA PRO A 151 -11.24 -8.62 10.26
C PRO A 151 -12.10 -9.89 10.34
N SER A 152 -13.19 -9.87 11.11
CA SER A 152 -14.08 -11.03 11.26
C SER A 152 -14.83 -11.40 9.98
N GLU A 153 -15.01 -10.45 9.05
CA GLU A 153 -15.66 -10.65 7.75
C GLU A 153 -14.64 -10.77 6.60
N ALA A 154 -13.36 -10.52 6.86
CA ALA A 154 -12.34 -10.56 5.83
C ALA A 154 -11.99 -12.00 5.44
N SER A 155 -11.94 -12.30 4.14
CA SER A 155 -11.51 -13.61 3.62
C SER A 155 -10.07 -13.94 4.01
N CYS A 156 -9.23 -12.92 4.14
CA CYS A 156 -7.90 -13.00 4.74
C CYS A 156 -7.76 -11.86 5.76
N GLN A 157 -7.59 -12.22 7.04
CA GLN A 157 -7.68 -11.31 8.17
C GLN A 157 -6.36 -10.58 8.48
N ALA A 158 -5.22 -11.07 7.99
CA ALA A 158 -3.91 -10.61 8.44
C ALA A 158 -3.71 -9.10 8.20
N MET A 159 -3.98 -8.62 6.99
CA MET A 159 -3.78 -7.20 6.64
C MET A 159 -4.69 -6.26 7.44
N PRO A 160 -6.02 -6.50 7.56
CA PRO A 160 -6.86 -5.67 8.42
C PRO A 160 -6.55 -5.80 9.91
N MET A 161 -6.21 -7.00 10.43
CA MET A 161 -5.82 -7.17 11.84
C MET A 161 -4.55 -6.39 12.18
N ASN A 162 -3.48 -6.59 11.42
CA ASN A 162 -2.22 -5.87 11.62
C ASN A 162 -2.42 -4.35 11.57
N THR A 163 -3.29 -3.90 10.68
CA THR A 163 -3.59 -2.47 10.57
C THR A 163 -4.36 -1.95 11.78
N VAL A 164 -5.36 -2.68 12.30
CA VAL A 164 -6.11 -2.28 13.50
C VAL A 164 -5.21 -2.25 14.74
N GLU A 165 -4.27 -3.19 14.86
CA GLU A 165 -3.35 -3.26 16.00
C GLU A 165 -2.30 -2.15 15.99
N CYS A 166 -1.81 -1.76 14.81
CA CYS A 166 -0.67 -0.85 14.65
C CYS A 166 -1.08 0.59 14.31
N ALA A 167 -2.20 0.80 13.63
CA ALA A 167 -2.64 2.13 13.21
C ALA A 167 -3.82 2.62 14.07
N ARG A 168 -3.88 3.96 14.24
CA ARG A 168 -5.04 4.60 14.86
C ARG A 168 -6.19 4.66 13.85
N VAL A 169 -6.98 3.58 13.78
CA VAL A 169 -8.10 3.44 12.85
C VAL A 169 -9.30 4.25 13.35
N ASP A 170 -9.90 5.06 12.46
CA ASP A 170 -11.10 5.83 12.78
C ASP A 170 -12.36 4.95 12.66
N TYR A 171 -12.39 4.07 11.65
CA TYR A 171 -13.51 3.19 11.37
C TYR A 171 -13.05 1.77 11.08
N CYS A 172 -13.52 0.82 11.87
CA CYS A 172 -13.44 -0.62 11.59
C CYS A 172 -14.86 -1.10 11.30
N LEU A 173 -15.17 -1.42 10.05
CA LEU A 173 -16.54 -1.61 9.60
C LEU A 173 -16.73 -2.92 8.83
N PRO A 174 -17.94 -3.52 8.92
CA PRO A 174 -18.35 -4.54 8.00
C PRO A 174 -18.35 -3.98 6.56
N LEU A 175 -18.13 -4.85 5.59
CA LEU A 175 -18.00 -4.48 4.19
C LEU A 175 -19.15 -3.61 3.67
N SER A 176 -20.38 -3.91 4.11
CA SER A 176 -21.60 -3.17 3.75
C SER A 176 -21.61 -1.71 4.22
N GLY A 177 -20.85 -1.39 5.26
CA GLY A 177 -20.76 -0.03 5.84
C GLY A 177 -19.73 0.86 5.14
N ILE A 178 -18.78 0.30 4.39
CA ILE A 178 -17.64 1.07 3.84
C ILE A 178 -18.09 2.03 2.73
N ALA A 179 -18.82 1.58 1.71
CA ALA A 179 -19.23 2.45 0.60
C ALA A 179 -20.15 3.61 1.03
N PRO A 180 -21.14 3.41 1.91
CA PRO A 180 -21.91 4.53 2.50
C PRO A 180 -21.04 5.53 3.26
N LEU A 181 -20.08 5.05 4.08
CA LEU A 181 -19.15 5.93 4.78
C LEU A 181 -18.31 6.76 3.80
N LEU A 182 -17.73 6.14 2.75
CA LEU A 182 -16.93 6.84 1.75
C LEU A 182 -17.73 7.92 1.03
N SER A 183 -19.01 7.67 0.73
CA SER A 183 -19.92 8.63 0.12
C SER A 183 -20.17 9.85 1.03
N THR A 184 -20.33 9.61 2.34
CA THR A 184 -20.50 10.66 3.35
C THR A 184 -19.23 11.48 3.48
N LEU A 185 -18.07 10.84 3.68
CA LEU A 185 -16.78 11.52 3.83
C LEU A 185 -16.40 12.35 2.59
N ALA A 186 -16.73 11.88 1.39
CA ALA A 186 -16.47 12.64 0.15
C ALA A 186 -17.26 13.94 0.08
N SER A 187 -18.38 14.04 0.81
CA SER A 187 -19.25 15.24 0.86
C SER A 187 -18.98 16.11 2.08
N ASP A 188 -18.43 15.56 3.17
CA ASP A 188 -18.15 16.28 4.42
C ASP A 188 -16.87 17.11 4.29
N ALA A 189 -16.83 18.24 5.03
CA ALA A 189 -15.64 19.10 5.05
C ALA A 189 -14.43 18.35 5.66
N ALA A 190 -13.30 18.41 4.96
CA ALA A 190 -12.04 17.86 5.44
C ALA A 190 -11.16 18.98 6.03
N ASP A 191 -10.35 18.63 7.04
CA ASP A 191 -9.32 19.52 7.57
C ASP A 191 -8.19 19.72 6.54
N GLU A 192 -7.79 20.96 6.29
CA GLU A 192 -6.83 21.28 5.22
C GLU A 192 -5.37 21.38 5.71
N ASP A 193 -5.13 21.65 6.99
CA ASP A 193 -3.84 22.07 7.51
C ASP A 193 -3.19 21.04 8.46
N CYS A 194 -2.63 19.97 7.89
CA CYS A 194 -1.67 19.14 8.60
C CYS A 194 -0.43 18.94 7.73
N PRO A 195 0.69 19.61 8.03
CA PRO A 195 1.92 19.49 7.24
C PRO A 195 2.48 18.07 7.35
N ALA A 196 2.83 17.49 6.20
CA ALA A 196 3.46 16.18 6.16
C ALA A 196 4.85 16.22 6.82
N PRO A 197 5.27 15.16 7.54
CA PRO A 197 6.64 15.03 8.06
C PRO A 197 7.68 15.05 6.94
N SER A 198 8.84 15.70 7.17
CA SER A 198 9.92 15.83 6.17
C SER A 198 10.50 14.48 5.70
N GLU A 199 10.51 13.48 6.59
CA GLU A 199 10.97 12.12 6.28
C GLU A 199 10.10 11.45 5.21
N MET A 200 8.83 11.84 5.14
CA MET A 200 7.87 11.29 4.17
C MET A 200 8.25 11.66 2.74
N GLU A 201 8.71 12.88 2.48
CA GLU A 201 9.19 13.33 1.18
C GLU A 201 10.35 12.46 0.69
N THR A 202 11.35 12.23 1.55
CA THR A 202 12.48 11.36 1.22
C THR A 202 12.02 9.92 0.89
N GLU A 203 11.08 9.37 1.62
CA GLU A 203 10.54 8.03 1.34
C GLU A 203 9.77 7.97 0.00
N ILE A 204 9.09 9.04 -0.38
CA ILE A 204 8.38 9.14 -1.67
C ILE A 204 9.39 9.21 -2.81
N GLU A 205 10.43 10.04 -2.72
CA GLU A 205 11.49 10.13 -3.72
C GLU A 205 12.16 8.77 -3.96
N ILE A 206 12.40 8.00 -2.88
CA ILE A 206 12.95 6.64 -2.99
C ILE A 206 11.98 5.72 -3.73
N ALA A 207 10.71 5.75 -3.40
CA ALA A 207 9.70 4.88 -3.99
C ALA A 207 9.45 5.17 -5.48
N THR A 208 9.67 6.41 -5.93
CA THR A 208 9.58 6.78 -7.35
C THR A 208 10.77 6.26 -8.16
N GLY A 209 11.94 6.05 -7.53
CA GLY A 209 13.13 5.55 -8.21
C GLY A 209 13.72 6.54 -9.21
N GLU A 210 13.41 7.83 -9.10
CA GLU A 210 13.86 8.86 -10.04
C GLU A 210 15.35 9.24 -9.87
N THR A 211 15.97 8.84 -8.77
CA THR A 211 17.37 9.11 -8.50
C THR A 211 18.22 7.86 -8.74
N ASN A 212 19.18 7.95 -9.66
CA ASN A 212 20.28 6.95 -9.80
C ASN A 212 21.30 7.04 -8.65
N ALA A 213 21.09 7.91 -7.67
CA ALA A 213 21.95 8.07 -6.51
C ALA A 213 21.59 7.05 -5.43
N PRO A 214 22.56 6.61 -4.62
CA PRO A 214 22.26 5.80 -3.43
C PRO A 214 21.25 6.51 -2.53
N VAL A 215 20.24 5.76 -2.09
CA VAL A 215 19.21 6.26 -1.19
C VAL A 215 19.85 6.83 0.08
N PRO A 216 19.53 8.07 0.50
CA PRO A 216 20.09 8.69 1.71
C PRO A 216 19.44 8.13 2.99
N VAL A 217 19.52 6.81 3.19
CA VAL A 217 18.92 6.10 4.32
C VAL A 217 19.46 6.58 5.68
N GLU A 218 20.65 7.19 5.69
CA GLU A 218 21.25 7.79 6.87
C GLU A 218 20.42 8.93 7.47
N LYS A 219 19.59 9.57 6.64
CA LYS A 219 18.66 10.61 7.10
C LYS A 219 17.41 10.01 7.74
N LEU A 220 17.09 8.76 7.41
CA LEU A 220 15.86 8.08 7.83
C LEU A 220 16.06 7.21 9.06
N GLY A 221 17.31 6.77 9.36
CA GLY A 221 17.54 5.83 10.44
C GLY A 221 19.00 5.48 10.71
N ARG A 222 19.21 4.33 11.32
CA ARG A 222 20.53 3.79 11.71
C ARG A 222 20.74 2.38 11.12
N PRO A 223 21.99 1.96 10.86
CA PRO A 223 22.28 0.61 10.40
C PRO A 223 21.78 -0.43 11.41
N SER A 224 21.17 -1.50 10.91
CA SER A 224 20.75 -2.65 11.68
C SER A 224 21.70 -3.85 11.45
N GLU A 225 21.48 -4.94 12.19
CA GLU A 225 22.19 -6.22 12.02
C GLU A 225 21.60 -7.07 10.87
N PHE A 226 20.50 -6.61 10.24
CA PHE A 226 19.79 -7.36 9.21
C PHE A 226 20.30 -7.01 7.81
N THR A 227 20.18 -8.00 6.90
CA THR A 227 20.42 -7.83 5.47
C THR A 227 19.12 -7.88 4.68
N CYS A 228 19.07 -7.12 3.60
CA CYS A 228 17.92 -7.07 2.71
C CYS A 228 17.77 -8.40 1.95
N PRO A 229 16.63 -9.08 2.01
CA PRO A 229 16.38 -10.31 1.27
C PRO A 229 16.49 -10.16 -0.25
N GLU A 230 16.10 -9.00 -0.81
CA GLU A 230 16.08 -8.74 -2.26
C GLU A 230 17.48 -8.45 -2.82
N CYS A 231 18.28 -7.59 -2.16
CA CYS A 231 19.57 -7.14 -2.70
C CYS A 231 20.78 -7.47 -1.82
N HIS A 232 20.59 -8.11 -0.68
CA HIS A 232 21.59 -8.51 0.31
C HIS A 232 22.41 -7.36 0.93
N GLY A 233 22.03 -6.10 0.67
CA GLY A 233 22.61 -4.94 1.33
C GLY A 233 22.15 -4.80 2.78
N VAL A 234 22.89 -3.99 3.58
CA VAL A 234 22.54 -3.70 4.97
C VAL A 234 21.17 -3.01 5.01
N LEU A 235 20.30 -3.45 5.93
CA LEU A 235 19.06 -2.78 6.26
C LEU A 235 19.32 -1.72 7.33
N TRP A 236 18.61 -0.61 7.20
CA TRP A 236 18.61 0.49 8.16
C TRP A 236 17.28 0.50 8.89
N GLU A 237 17.33 0.52 10.22
CA GLU A 237 16.16 0.69 11.07
C GLU A 237 15.73 2.16 11.01
N LEU A 238 14.50 2.40 10.57
CA LEU A 238 13.97 3.76 10.41
C LEU A 238 13.60 4.38 11.75
N ASN A 239 13.73 5.71 11.85
CA ASN A 239 13.36 6.48 13.04
C ASN A 239 11.84 6.66 13.14
N ASP A 240 11.07 5.57 13.05
CA ASP A 240 9.62 5.57 13.22
C ASP A 240 9.29 5.15 14.67
N LYS A 241 8.49 5.97 15.36
CA LYS A 241 8.13 5.72 16.77
C LYS A 241 6.95 4.75 16.91
N ASP A 242 6.19 4.58 15.84
CA ASP A 242 4.95 3.83 15.85
C ASP A 242 5.16 2.40 15.29
N LEU A 243 6.12 2.24 14.35
CA LEU A 243 6.38 0.98 13.67
C LEU A 243 7.87 0.66 13.57
N LEU A 244 8.23 -0.60 13.75
CA LEU A 244 9.57 -1.08 13.45
C LEU A 244 9.69 -1.37 11.96
N ARG A 245 10.41 -0.49 11.26
CA ARG A 245 10.56 -0.48 9.80
C ARG A 245 12.01 -0.47 9.40
N PHE A 246 12.28 -1.10 8.26
CA PHE A 246 13.63 -1.21 7.71
C PHE A 246 13.65 -0.79 6.24
N ARG A 247 14.78 -0.20 5.81
CA ARG A 247 15.02 0.13 4.40
C ARG A 247 16.49 -0.08 4.04
N CYS A 248 16.77 -0.61 2.85
CA CYS A 248 18.13 -0.74 2.34
C CYS A 248 18.51 0.44 1.43
N ARG A 249 19.81 0.55 1.08
CA ARG A 249 20.31 1.59 0.17
C ARG A 249 19.83 1.48 -1.27
N ALA A 250 19.34 0.30 -1.68
CA ALA A 250 18.66 0.12 -2.96
C ALA A 250 17.19 0.54 -2.92
N GLY A 251 16.68 0.93 -1.72
CA GLY A 251 15.33 1.43 -1.51
C GLY A 251 14.29 0.40 -1.11
N HIS A 252 14.59 -0.90 -1.06
CA HIS A 252 13.64 -1.91 -0.58
C HIS A 252 13.26 -1.64 0.87
N ALA A 253 11.98 -1.72 1.19
CA ALA A 253 11.46 -1.44 2.53
C ALA A 253 10.64 -2.61 3.07
N TYR A 254 10.67 -2.75 4.40
CA TYR A 254 9.99 -3.82 5.12
C TYR A 254 9.46 -3.33 6.46
N LEU A 255 8.28 -3.80 6.84
CA LEU A 255 7.89 -3.90 8.23
C LEU A 255 8.59 -5.12 8.87
N ALA A 256 8.83 -5.06 10.18
CA ALA A 256 9.57 -6.11 10.90
C ALA A 256 9.02 -7.52 10.68
N GLU A 257 7.69 -7.68 10.71
CA GLU A 257 7.02 -8.95 10.49
C GLU A 257 7.26 -9.50 9.08
N GLY A 258 7.09 -8.66 8.04
CA GLY A 258 7.33 -9.05 6.65
C GLY A 258 8.80 -9.41 6.39
N LEU A 259 9.73 -8.73 7.07
CA LEU A 259 11.16 -9.07 7.02
C LEU A 259 11.44 -10.43 7.67
N TYR A 260 10.85 -10.68 8.83
CA TYR A 260 11.00 -11.95 9.54
C TYR A 260 10.46 -13.14 8.73
N GLU A 261 9.29 -12.99 8.13
CA GLU A 261 8.70 -14.05 7.28
C GLU A 261 9.59 -14.35 6.09
N GLU A 262 10.08 -13.35 5.38
CA GLU A 262 10.92 -13.56 4.19
C GLU A 262 12.28 -14.18 4.53
N GLN A 263 12.90 -13.76 5.62
CA GLN A 263 14.14 -14.39 6.10
C GLN A 263 13.91 -15.84 6.52
N SER A 264 12.78 -16.13 7.15
CA SER A 264 12.40 -17.50 7.57
C SER A 264 12.15 -18.41 6.36
N GLU A 265 11.44 -17.92 5.33
CA GLU A 265 11.21 -18.65 4.06
C GLU A 265 12.54 -18.95 3.35
N THR A 266 13.45 -17.97 3.32
CA THR A 266 14.77 -18.12 2.70
C THR A 266 15.62 -19.18 3.42
N LEU A 267 15.59 -19.19 4.75
CA LEU A 267 16.30 -20.21 5.55
C LEU A 267 15.71 -21.61 5.33
N ALA A 268 14.39 -21.74 5.28
CA ALA A 268 13.72 -23.01 5.06
C ALA A 268 14.05 -23.58 3.66
N SER A 269 14.04 -22.76 2.62
CA SER A 269 14.37 -23.17 1.25
C SER A 269 15.82 -23.63 1.12
N ARG A 270 16.77 -22.89 1.70
CA ARG A 270 18.22 -23.28 1.72
C ARG A 270 18.46 -24.59 2.47
N SER A 271 17.74 -24.80 3.57
CA SER A 271 17.83 -26.06 4.34
C SER A 271 17.35 -27.25 3.51
N GLN A 272 16.29 -27.08 2.71
CA GLN A 272 15.78 -28.14 1.81
C GLN A 272 16.73 -28.43 0.64
N GLU A 273 17.34 -27.41 0.06
CA GLU A 273 18.34 -27.59 -1.01
C GLU A 273 19.59 -28.31 -0.49
N SER A 274 20.07 -27.93 0.69
CA SER A 274 21.20 -28.60 1.34
C SER A 274 20.90 -30.08 1.64
N ALA A 275 19.70 -30.39 2.09
CA ALA A 275 19.27 -31.77 2.36
C ALA A 275 19.16 -32.63 1.08
N ARG A 276 18.83 -32.02 -0.07
CA ARG A 276 18.76 -32.70 -1.38
C ARG A 276 20.12 -32.91 -2.03
N SER A 277 21.10 -32.06 -1.70
CA SER A 277 22.46 -32.12 -2.27
C SER A 277 23.41 -33.06 -1.53
N THR A 278 23.00 -33.66 -0.38
CA THR A 278 23.82 -34.63 0.34
C THR A 278 23.80 -35.97 -0.44
N PRO A 279 24.94 -36.43 -1.01
CA PRO A 279 24.96 -37.69 -1.72
C PRO A 279 24.62 -38.82 -0.73
N ARG A 280 23.66 -39.68 -1.09
CA ARG A 280 23.47 -40.94 -0.37
C ARG A 280 24.78 -41.71 -0.46
N CYS A 281 25.48 -41.82 0.67
CA CYS A 281 26.60 -42.74 0.79
C CYS A 281 26.04 -44.14 0.52
N GLY A 282 26.38 -44.71 -0.64
CA GLY A 282 26.01 -46.07 -1.00
C GLY A 282 26.75 -47.00 -0.01
N SER A 283 25.99 -47.77 0.73
CA SER A 283 26.49 -48.94 1.43
C SER A 283 26.63 -50.05 0.39
N ASP A 284 27.87 -50.32 0.00
CA ASP A 284 28.27 -51.58 -0.59
C ASP A 284 28.38 -52.68 0.49
#